data_a894852d7594a143ea50c1f7f37a523c
#
_entry.id   a894852d7594a143ea50c1f7f37a523c
#
_cell.length_a   1.000
_cell.length_b   1.000
_cell.length_c   1.000
_cell.angle_alpha   90.00
_cell.angle_beta   90.00
_cell.angle_gamma   90.00
#
_symmetry.space_group_name_H-M   'P 1'
#
loop_
_entity.id
_entity.type
_entity.pdbx_description
1 polymer ?
#
loop_
_entity_poly.entity_id
_entity_poly.type
_entity_poly.pdbx_seq_one_letter_code
_entity_poly.pdbx_strand_id
1 'polypeptide(L)'
;MTHLRRYPVPFPSGPQVKALREIFVQNHLFDGRGRIRRRTPEDGGLPPSGTAIVSPYDTQARYGRRGHATRWKGYLTQVTESCDENDTNVITDVAATGATEHDSRALPEIHHRLARRRLLPAEHLIDSGCTTLVHQDRALRFHQVELVGPVRGNPTRQHREQGGFGRDDFRIDFEQRRVTCPQGQTSRAWYGPYPTSSPQAAPLIVVKFAKSQCGPCPARSKCTSSRAASRSVGFPPKDLLDLQRRARAEHNSADRRSIYALRSGVEGTVNELVHGHEMRRCRYRGLAKTHVQHVLTAIAVNIERLSTDSSPAERGRPPRQPTAFQTHLNQQGPPTSLLALRRWMRPATPRSPTESSSGVGVAASTWHLVRGSLMYRPTRCGGLWERSIRAWLGP
;
A
#
# COMPACT_ATOMS: atom_id res chain seq x y z
N MET A 1 12.88 12.56 -34.37
CA MET A 1 12.33 11.94 -35.60
C MET A 1 13.12 12.28 -36.85
N THR A 2 13.79 13.39 -36.93
CA THR A 2 14.60 13.80 -38.12
C THR A 2 15.76 12.85 -38.42
N HIS A 3 16.39 12.25 -37.43
CA HIS A 3 17.42 11.21 -37.64
C HIS A 3 16.83 9.87 -38.14
N LEU A 4 15.58 9.59 -37.86
CA LEU A 4 14.92 8.36 -38.28
C LEU A 4 14.50 8.39 -39.77
N ARG A 5 14.48 9.55 -40.42
CA ARG A 5 14.15 9.70 -41.84
C ARG A 5 15.36 9.48 -42.78
N ARG A 6 16.59 9.41 -42.27
CA ARG A 6 17.80 9.27 -43.08
C ARG A 6 18.20 7.84 -43.42
N TYR A 7 17.52 6.84 -42.87
CA TYR A 7 17.85 5.44 -43.17
C TYR A 7 16.80 4.85 -44.12
N PRO A 8 17.24 4.42 -45.33
CA PRO A 8 16.32 3.82 -46.32
C PRO A 8 15.91 2.37 -46.01
N VAL A 9 16.27 1.85 -44.84
CA VAL A 9 15.84 0.53 -44.39
C VAL A 9 14.48 0.64 -43.78
N PRO A 10 13.50 -0.25 -44.08
CA PRO A 10 12.22 -0.27 -43.40
C PRO A 10 12.47 -0.38 -41.90
N PHE A 11 12.00 0.62 -41.15
CA PHE A 11 12.20 0.68 -39.70
C PHE A 11 11.78 -0.62 -39.07
N PRO A 12 12.63 -1.25 -38.22
CA PRO A 12 12.20 -2.41 -37.50
C PRO A 12 10.91 -2.07 -36.73
N SER A 13 9.86 -2.82 -37.03
CA SER A 13 8.54 -2.69 -36.39
C SER A 13 8.49 -3.39 -35.04
N GLY A 14 9.63 -3.66 -34.44
CA GLY A 14 9.75 -4.39 -33.19
C GLY A 14 9.06 -3.71 -31.99
N PRO A 15 8.70 -4.48 -30.97
CA PRO A 15 7.95 -3.98 -29.81
C PRO A 15 8.69 -2.84 -29.09
N GLN A 16 10.01 -2.82 -29.08
CA GLN A 16 10.82 -1.75 -28.48
C GLN A 16 10.69 -0.43 -29.24
N VAL A 17 10.64 -0.48 -30.58
CA VAL A 17 10.47 0.72 -31.42
C VAL A 17 9.06 1.28 -31.24
N LYS A 18 8.04 0.41 -31.15
CA LYS A 18 6.68 0.83 -30.84
C LYS A 18 6.62 1.52 -29.48
N ALA A 19 7.19 0.91 -28.45
CA ALA A 19 7.24 1.48 -27.12
C ALA A 19 8.00 2.81 -27.08
N LEU A 20 9.12 2.93 -27.82
CA LEU A 20 9.86 4.19 -27.91
C LEU A 20 9.02 5.31 -28.55
N ARG A 21 8.27 4.99 -29.59
CA ARG A 21 7.32 5.95 -30.20
C ARG A 21 6.27 6.40 -29.21
N GLU A 22 5.68 5.47 -28.46
CA GLU A 22 4.71 5.79 -27.42
C GLU A 22 5.31 6.68 -26.33
N ILE A 23 6.52 6.37 -25.84
CA ILE A 23 7.25 7.20 -24.87
C ILE A 23 7.48 8.61 -25.45
N PHE A 24 7.85 8.70 -26.72
CA PHE A 24 8.06 9.98 -27.37
C PHE A 24 6.77 10.81 -27.37
N VAL A 25 5.67 10.25 -27.84
CA VAL A 25 4.36 10.92 -27.88
C VAL A 25 3.87 11.29 -26.48
N GLN A 26 4.12 10.46 -25.49
CA GLN A 26 3.75 10.72 -24.11
C GLN A 26 4.48 11.91 -23.49
N ASN A 27 5.74 12.16 -23.90
CA ASN A 27 6.60 13.14 -23.23
C ASN A 27 6.91 14.37 -24.07
N HIS A 28 6.76 14.30 -25.39
CA HIS A 28 7.19 15.33 -26.31
C HIS A 28 6.12 15.65 -27.36
N LEU A 29 6.24 16.82 -27.95
CA LEU A 29 5.48 17.25 -29.12
C LEU A 29 6.37 18.12 -30.02
N PHE A 30 5.89 18.39 -31.22
CA PHE A 30 6.53 19.34 -32.11
C PHE A 30 5.94 20.74 -31.89
N ASP A 31 6.81 21.75 -31.80
CA ASP A 31 6.38 23.15 -31.79
C ASP A 31 5.94 23.61 -33.20
N GLY A 32 5.39 24.82 -33.29
CA GLY A 32 4.97 25.40 -34.56
C GLY A 32 6.09 25.57 -35.61
N ARG A 33 7.35 25.40 -35.20
CA ARG A 33 8.53 25.43 -36.07
C ARG A 33 9.09 24.02 -36.37
N GLY A 34 8.35 22.98 -35.99
CA GLY A 34 8.76 21.59 -36.21
C GLY A 34 9.88 21.09 -35.27
N ARG A 35 10.23 21.81 -34.22
CA ARG A 35 11.23 21.41 -33.22
C ARG A 35 10.60 20.59 -32.12
N ILE A 36 11.32 19.57 -31.64
CA ILE A 36 10.86 18.73 -30.53
C ILE A 36 10.99 19.51 -29.22
N ARG A 37 9.91 19.59 -28.48
CA ARG A 37 9.90 20.09 -27.10
C ARG A 37 9.15 19.13 -26.16
N ARG A 38 9.46 19.23 -24.88
CA ARG A 38 8.77 18.46 -23.85
C ARG A 38 7.37 19.04 -23.62
N ARG A 39 6.40 18.15 -23.32
CA ARG A 39 5.03 18.56 -22.94
C ARG A 39 5.03 19.35 -21.63
N THR A 40 4.26 20.41 -21.60
CA THR A 40 3.98 21.22 -20.42
C THR A 40 2.54 20.99 -19.94
N PRO A 41 2.13 21.50 -18.78
CA PRO A 41 0.73 21.43 -18.32
C PRO A 41 -0.27 22.00 -19.35
N GLU A 42 0.10 23.04 -20.09
CA GLU A 42 -0.74 23.68 -21.13
C GLU A 42 -0.97 22.74 -22.32
N ASP A 43 -0.09 21.78 -22.56
CA ASP A 43 -0.22 20.77 -23.61
C ASP A 43 -1.01 19.53 -23.16
N GLY A 44 -1.73 19.62 -22.05
CA GLY A 44 -2.39 18.49 -21.38
C GLY A 44 -1.48 17.70 -20.46
N GLY A 45 -0.25 18.16 -20.22
CA GLY A 45 0.70 17.58 -19.28
C GLY A 45 1.34 16.26 -19.71
N LEU A 46 2.01 15.62 -18.76
CA LEU A 46 2.56 14.29 -18.89
C LEU A 46 1.48 13.22 -18.60
N PRO A 47 1.58 12.01 -19.15
CA PRO A 47 0.62 10.96 -18.88
C PRO A 47 0.60 10.59 -17.40
N PRO A 48 -0.55 10.13 -16.89
CA PRO A 48 -0.64 9.58 -15.55
C PRO A 48 0.39 8.47 -15.33
N SER A 49 0.95 8.38 -14.11
CA SER A 49 2.00 7.39 -13.79
C SER A 49 1.58 5.93 -14.07
N GLY A 50 0.27 5.62 -13.99
CA GLY A 50 -0.27 4.30 -14.30
C GLY A 50 -0.19 3.90 -15.77
N THR A 51 -0.14 4.89 -16.68
CA THR A 51 -0.07 4.66 -18.14
C THR A 51 1.28 5.04 -18.75
N ALA A 52 2.08 5.84 -18.04
CA ALA A 52 3.38 6.29 -18.50
C ALA A 52 4.35 5.12 -18.66
N ILE A 53 4.85 4.90 -19.87
CA ILE A 53 5.90 3.93 -20.15
C ILE A 53 7.25 4.55 -19.75
N VAL A 54 7.98 3.88 -18.86
CA VAL A 54 9.25 4.38 -18.32
C VAL A 54 10.47 3.78 -19.02
N SER A 55 10.28 2.71 -19.80
CA SER A 55 11.35 2.05 -20.54
C SER A 55 10.81 1.34 -21.78
N PRO A 56 11.46 1.46 -22.95
CA PRO A 56 11.06 0.71 -24.14
C PRO A 56 11.37 -0.78 -24.03
N TYR A 57 12.20 -1.17 -23.09
CA TYR A 57 12.59 -2.56 -22.86
C TYR A 57 11.69 -3.27 -21.85
N ASP A 58 10.95 -2.51 -21.02
CA ASP A 58 9.98 -3.02 -20.08
C ASP A 58 8.76 -2.10 -20.06
N THR A 59 7.82 -2.38 -20.96
CA THR A 59 6.62 -1.57 -21.15
C THR A 59 5.58 -1.70 -20.03
N GLN A 60 5.75 -2.70 -19.15
CA GLN A 60 4.89 -2.92 -17.98
C GLN A 60 5.40 -2.22 -16.74
N ALA A 61 6.70 -1.94 -16.65
CA ALA A 61 7.27 -1.21 -15.52
C ALA A 61 6.68 0.20 -15.44
N ARG A 62 6.39 0.65 -14.22
CA ARG A 62 5.84 1.98 -13.95
C ARG A 62 6.71 2.73 -12.97
N TYR A 63 6.55 4.04 -12.96
CA TYR A 63 7.13 4.90 -11.96
C TYR A 63 6.24 4.89 -10.72
N GLY A 64 6.73 4.34 -9.63
CA GLY A 64 6.08 4.34 -8.34
C GLY A 64 6.64 5.41 -7.41
N ARG A 65 5.77 5.91 -6.52
CA ARG A 65 6.13 6.87 -5.48
C ARG A 65 5.40 6.53 -4.20
N ARG A 66 6.12 6.60 -3.08
CA ARG A 66 5.53 6.48 -1.74
C ARG A 66 5.96 7.67 -0.89
N GLY A 67 4.99 8.44 -0.44
CA GLY A 67 5.27 9.71 0.23
C GLY A 67 6.10 10.66 -0.65
N HIS A 68 6.95 11.46 -0.01
CA HIS A 68 7.81 12.41 -0.70
C HIS A 68 9.20 11.86 -1.03
N ALA A 69 9.69 10.91 -0.24
CA ALA A 69 11.07 10.45 -0.29
C ALA A 69 11.31 9.23 -1.18
N THR A 70 10.39 8.24 -1.17
CA THR A 70 10.64 6.97 -1.84
C THR A 70 10.10 6.95 -3.25
N ARG A 71 10.99 6.71 -4.22
CA ARG A 71 10.67 6.63 -5.65
C ARG A 71 11.37 5.44 -6.27
N TRP A 72 10.67 4.72 -7.15
CA TRP A 72 11.26 3.58 -7.88
C TRP A 72 10.66 3.46 -9.28
N LYS A 73 11.29 2.66 -10.11
CA LYS A 73 10.77 2.22 -11.41
C LYS A 73 10.68 0.70 -11.38
N GLY A 74 9.54 0.14 -11.76
CA GLY A 74 9.35 -1.32 -11.79
C GLY A 74 8.01 -1.76 -11.26
N TYR A 75 8.01 -2.59 -10.23
CA TYR A 75 6.87 -3.33 -9.70
C TYR A 75 6.78 -3.23 -8.18
N LEU A 76 5.68 -3.69 -7.62
CA LEU A 76 5.50 -3.96 -6.20
C LEU A 76 5.47 -5.47 -5.98
N THR A 77 5.89 -5.91 -4.80
CA THR A 77 5.80 -7.31 -4.39
C THR A 77 5.11 -7.38 -3.03
N GLN A 78 4.10 -8.24 -2.96
CA GLN A 78 3.41 -8.61 -1.72
C GLN A 78 3.97 -9.95 -1.27
N VAL A 79 4.28 -10.08 0.01
CA VAL A 79 4.77 -11.32 0.61
C VAL A 79 3.78 -11.72 1.70
N THR A 80 3.39 -12.99 1.69
CA THR A 80 2.58 -13.61 2.74
C THR A 80 3.40 -14.74 3.35
N GLU A 81 3.45 -14.80 4.68
CA GLU A 81 4.13 -15.86 5.40
C GLU A 81 3.24 -16.44 6.50
N SER A 82 3.57 -17.63 6.99
CA SER A 82 2.97 -18.15 8.21
C SER A 82 3.38 -17.29 9.40
N CYS A 83 2.60 -17.34 10.45
CA CYS A 83 2.82 -16.54 11.65
C CYS A 83 2.56 -17.42 12.86
N ASP A 84 3.56 -18.24 13.19
CA ASP A 84 3.56 -19.11 14.36
C ASP A 84 4.62 -18.63 15.33
N GLU A 85 4.30 -18.64 16.63
CA GLU A 85 5.26 -18.23 17.67
C GLU A 85 6.26 -19.35 18.01
N ASN A 86 5.90 -20.60 17.74
CA ASN A 86 6.63 -21.77 18.17
C ASN A 86 7.31 -22.53 17.02
N ASP A 87 7.12 -22.09 15.78
CA ASP A 87 7.62 -22.76 14.60
C ASP A 87 8.31 -21.80 13.64
N THR A 88 9.08 -22.34 12.71
CA THR A 88 9.76 -21.57 11.67
C THR A 88 8.76 -21.00 10.69
N ASN A 89 8.67 -19.69 10.63
CA ASN A 89 7.78 -19.01 9.68
C ASN A 89 8.28 -19.16 8.25
N VAL A 90 7.39 -19.58 7.35
CA VAL A 90 7.67 -19.82 5.93
C VAL A 90 6.84 -18.90 5.04
N ILE A 91 7.44 -18.45 3.94
CA ILE A 91 6.75 -17.66 2.93
C ILE A 91 5.76 -18.56 2.18
N THR A 92 4.49 -18.26 2.31
CA THR A 92 3.39 -19.04 1.72
C THR A 92 2.90 -18.50 0.39
N ASP A 93 3.06 -17.20 0.13
CA ASP A 93 2.71 -16.60 -1.15
C ASP A 93 3.57 -15.37 -1.47
N VAL A 94 3.82 -15.19 -2.77
CA VAL A 94 4.45 -14.00 -3.32
C VAL A 94 3.62 -13.51 -4.50
N ALA A 95 3.24 -12.23 -4.51
CA ALA A 95 2.51 -11.61 -5.60
C ALA A 95 3.26 -10.40 -6.12
N ALA A 96 3.58 -10.36 -7.41
CA ALA A 96 4.10 -9.16 -8.07
C ALA A 96 2.95 -8.39 -8.72
N THR A 97 2.92 -7.06 -8.52
CA THR A 97 1.89 -6.16 -9.07
C THR A 97 2.53 -4.92 -9.71
N GLY A 98 1.75 -4.18 -10.49
CA GLY A 98 2.21 -2.92 -11.07
C GLY A 98 2.55 -1.89 -10.00
N ALA A 99 3.60 -1.09 -10.23
CA ALA A 99 4.09 -0.10 -9.24
C ALA A 99 3.06 0.98 -8.86
N THR A 100 2.00 1.15 -9.65
CA THR A 100 0.92 2.12 -9.42
C THR A 100 -0.37 1.47 -8.92
N GLU A 101 -0.37 0.14 -8.81
CA GLU A 101 -1.52 -0.57 -8.28
C GLU A 101 -1.59 -0.44 -6.75
N HIS A 102 -2.82 -0.36 -6.25
CA HIS A 102 -3.02 -0.37 -4.81
C HIS A 102 -2.85 -1.79 -4.27
N ASP A 103 -2.10 -1.95 -3.18
CA ASP A 103 -1.72 -3.25 -2.61
C ASP A 103 -2.93 -4.15 -2.32
N SER A 104 -4.05 -3.58 -1.89
CA SER A 104 -5.28 -4.32 -1.63
C SER A 104 -5.85 -5.05 -2.85
N ARG A 105 -5.46 -4.67 -4.07
CA ARG A 105 -5.86 -5.38 -5.29
C ARG A 105 -5.26 -6.78 -5.39
N ALA A 106 -4.13 -7.02 -4.78
CA ALA A 106 -3.49 -8.34 -4.78
C ALA A 106 -4.21 -9.35 -3.86
N LEU A 107 -4.89 -8.87 -2.81
CA LEU A 107 -5.44 -9.71 -1.74
C LEU A 107 -6.40 -10.82 -2.23
N PRO A 108 -7.38 -10.55 -3.11
CA PRO A 108 -8.27 -11.61 -3.59
C PRO A 108 -7.53 -12.74 -4.32
N GLU A 109 -6.51 -12.37 -5.10
CA GLU A 109 -5.72 -13.32 -5.87
C GLU A 109 -4.75 -14.11 -4.99
N ILE A 110 -4.23 -13.49 -3.93
CA ILE A 110 -3.46 -14.16 -2.88
C ILE A 110 -4.32 -15.25 -2.22
N HIS A 111 -5.53 -14.92 -1.78
CA HIS A 111 -6.45 -15.91 -1.19
C HIS A 111 -6.79 -17.04 -2.17
N HIS A 112 -7.01 -16.72 -3.44
CA HIS A 112 -7.26 -17.74 -4.46
C HIS A 112 -6.08 -18.72 -4.61
N ARG A 113 -4.84 -18.21 -4.65
CA ARG A 113 -3.64 -19.04 -4.73
C ARG A 113 -3.41 -19.86 -3.46
N LEU A 114 -3.65 -19.28 -2.28
CA LEU A 114 -3.58 -20.00 -1.00
C LEU A 114 -4.63 -21.12 -0.94
N ALA A 115 -5.87 -20.86 -1.38
CA ALA A 115 -6.94 -21.86 -1.46
C ALA A 115 -6.56 -23.04 -2.33
N ARG A 116 -6.03 -22.80 -3.53
CA ARG A 116 -5.58 -23.85 -4.46
C ARG A 116 -4.48 -24.72 -3.87
N ARG A 117 -3.66 -24.17 -2.99
CA ARG A 117 -2.57 -24.88 -2.30
C ARG A 117 -2.99 -25.46 -0.94
N ARG A 118 -4.25 -25.28 -0.52
CA ARG A 118 -4.76 -25.66 0.80
C ARG A 118 -4.00 -25.01 1.96
N LEU A 119 -3.60 -23.75 1.78
CA LEU A 119 -2.83 -22.95 2.73
C LEU A 119 -3.60 -21.72 3.22
N LEU A 120 -4.94 -21.72 3.09
CA LEU A 120 -5.74 -20.62 3.63
C LEU A 120 -5.63 -20.59 5.15
N PRO A 121 -5.28 -19.44 5.75
CA PRO A 121 -5.33 -19.26 7.19
C PRO A 121 -6.76 -19.03 7.67
N ALA A 122 -7.05 -19.31 8.93
CA ALA A 122 -8.30 -18.86 9.56
C ALA A 122 -8.28 -17.33 9.74
N GLU A 123 -7.14 -16.77 10.12
CA GLU A 123 -6.90 -15.33 10.28
C GLU A 123 -5.73 -14.89 9.38
N HIS A 124 -5.92 -13.80 8.66
CA HIS A 124 -4.88 -13.18 7.83
C HIS A 124 -4.56 -11.78 8.34
N LEU A 125 -3.37 -11.61 8.90
CA LEU A 125 -2.89 -10.33 9.40
C LEU A 125 -2.48 -9.43 8.24
N ILE A 126 -3.18 -8.32 8.06
CA ILE A 126 -3.00 -7.43 6.91
C ILE A 126 -2.81 -5.98 7.32
N ASP A 127 -2.27 -5.22 6.41
CA ASP A 127 -2.06 -3.79 6.58
C ASP A 127 -3.35 -2.96 6.45
N SER A 128 -3.33 -1.77 7.05
CA SER A 128 -4.44 -0.80 7.05
C SER A 128 -4.99 -0.48 5.65
N GLY A 129 -4.16 -0.57 4.62
CA GLY A 129 -4.57 -0.40 3.23
C GLY A 129 -5.49 -1.48 2.70
N CYS A 130 -5.45 -2.67 3.29
CA CYS A 130 -6.20 -3.85 2.87
C CYS A 130 -7.46 -4.11 3.71
N THR A 131 -7.67 -3.39 4.82
CA THR A 131 -8.79 -3.57 5.75
C THR A 131 -10.09 -2.89 5.30
N THR A 132 -10.40 -2.84 4.01
CA THR A 132 -11.69 -2.31 3.55
C THR A 132 -12.81 -3.29 3.84
N LEU A 133 -14.03 -2.77 4.05
CA LEU A 133 -15.20 -3.62 4.31
C LEU A 133 -15.46 -4.63 3.18
N VAL A 134 -15.23 -4.23 1.95
CA VAL A 134 -15.40 -5.11 0.78
C VAL A 134 -14.40 -6.26 0.80
N HIS A 135 -13.15 -6.01 1.22
CA HIS A 135 -12.17 -7.08 1.35
C HIS A 135 -12.45 -8.01 2.53
N GLN A 136 -12.89 -7.45 3.67
CA GLN A 136 -13.30 -8.24 4.83
C GLN A 136 -14.49 -9.16 4.49
N ASP A 137 -15.53 -8.60 3.90
CA ASP A 137 -16.72 -9.35 3.48
C ASP A 137 -16.37 -10.44 2.46
N ARG A 138 -15.54 -10.10 1.46
CA ARG A 138 -15.11 -11.04 0.43
C ARG A 138 -14.27 -12.18 1.01
N ALA A 139 -13.31 -11.88 1.85
CA ALA A 139 -12.44 -12.88 2.47
C ALA A 139 -13.27 -13.85 3.33
N LEU A 140 -14.20 -13.30 4.12
CA LEU A 140 -15.06 -14.11 4.98
C LEU A 140 -16.04 -14.99 4.18
N ARG A 141 -16.73 -14.42 3.18
CA ARG A 141 -17.77 -15.16 2.42
C ARG A 141 -17.18 -16.21 1.48
N PHE A 142 -16.08 -15.90 0.79
CA PHE A 142 -15.55 -16.82 -0.24
C PHE A 142 -14.46 -17.74 0.25
N HIS A 143 -13.78 -17.38 1.33
CA HIS A 143 -12.61 -18.11 1.80
C HIS A 143 -12.69 -18.47 3.28
N GLN A 144 -13.67 -17.98 4.03
CA GLN A 144 -13.80 -18.16 5.48
C GLN A 144 -12.56 -17.64 6.24
N VAL A 145 -11.88 -16.63 5.67
CA VAL A 145 -10.69 -15.99 6.23
C VAL A 145 -11.10 -14.70 6.92
N GLU A 146 -10.74 -14.56 8.19
CA GLU A 146 -10.89 -13.32 8.92
C GLU A 146 -9.69 -12.40 8.67
N LEU A 147 -9.96 -11.16 8.25
CA LEU A 147 -8.90 -10.17 8.04
C LEU A 147 -8.65 -9.38 9.32
N VAL A 148 -7.44 -9.49 9.85
CA VAL A 148 -7.00 -8.79 11.06
C VAL A 148 -6.07 -7.65 10.68
N GLY A 149 -6.44 -6.43 11.01
CA GLY A 149 -5.62 -5.25 10.72
C GLY A 149 -6.26 -3.96 11.20
N PRO A 150 -5.54 -2.83 11.13
CA PRO A 150 -6.05 -1.56 11.60
C PRO A 150 -7.30 -1.11 10.84
N VAL A 151 -8.39 -0.95 11.55
CA VAL A 151 -9.64 -0.44 11.00
C VAL A 151 -9.55 1.09 10.90
N ARG A 152 -9.91 1.64 9.73
CA ARG A 152 -9.93 3.10 9.56
C ARG A 152 -10.91 3.73 10.54
N GLY A 153 -10.41 4.68 11.31
CA GLY A 153 -11.23 5.50 12.18
C GLY A 153 -12.29 6.28 11.41
N ASN A 154 -13.25 6.83 12.14
CA ASN A 154 -14.27 7.69 11.56
C ASN A 154 -13.68 9.08 11.26
N PRO A 155 -13.51 9.51 9.99
CA PRO A 155 -12.88 10.78 9.65
C PRO A 155 -13.83 11.97 9.74
N THR A 156 -15.08 11.76 10.15
CA THR A 156 -16.07 12.85 10.18
C THR A 156 -15.73 13.92 11.22
N ARG A 157 -16.13 15.16 10.94
CA ARG A 157 -15.93 16.29 11.85
C ARG A 157 -16.51 16.00 13.23
N GLN A 158 -17.72 15.47 13.29
CA GLN A 158 -18.43 15.13 14.52
C GLN A 158 -17.64 14.19 15.42
N HIS A 159 -16.99 13.19 14.82
CA HIS A 159 -16.16 12.26 15.59
C HIS A 159 -14.86 12.90 16.09
N ARG A 160 -14.24 13.75 15.28
CA ARG A 160 -12.99 14.46 15.66
C ARG A 160 -13.21 15.48 16.77
N GLU A 161 -14.32 16.20 16.72
CA GLU A 161 -14.66 17.25 17.68
C GLU A 161 -15.32 16.70 18.96
N GLN A 162 -15.63 15.39 19.00
CA GLN A 162 -16.27 14.66 20.15
C GLN A 162 -17.56 15.31 20.70
N GLY A 163 -18.12 16.27 19.99
CA GLY A 163 -19.31 17.03 20.43
C GLY A 163 -20.46 17.01 19.45
N GLY A 164 -20.31 16.36 18.30
CA GLY A 164 -21.31 16.33 17.23
C GLY A 164 -21.96 14.96 17.06
N PHE A 165 -23.15 14.94 16.46
CA PHE A 165 -23.83 13.68 16.12
C PHE A 165 -23.25 13.06 14.86
N GLY A 166 -22.49 11.98 15.04
CA GLY A 166 -21.97 11.12 13.98
C GLY A 166 -23.04 10.15 13.46
N ARG A 167 -22.64 9.28 12.52
CA ARG A 167 -23.57 8.26 11.99
C ARG A 167 -24.09 7.29 13.06
N ASP A 168 -23.23 6.93 13.99
CA ASP A 168 -23.50 5.89 14.97
C ASP A 168 -24.47 6.37 16.08
N ASP A 169 -24.74 7.68 16.16
CA ASP A 169 -25.76 8.28 17.04
C ASP A 169 -27.18 8.20 16.45
N PHE A 170 -27.31 7.77 15.19
CA PHE A 170 -28.58 7.61 14.50
C PHE A 170 -29.03 6.16 14.57
N ARG A 171 -30.30 5.94 14.95
CA ARG A 171 -30.90 4.63 14.93
C ARG A 171 -31.35 4.27 13.52
N ILE A 172 -30.74 3.24 12.94
CA ILE A 172 -31.01 2.78 11.57
C ILE A 172 -31.95 1.56 11.66
N ASP A 173 -33.09 1.66 10.99
CA ASP A 173 -34.02 0.57 10.78
C ASP A 173 -34.01 0.17 9.30
N PHE A 174 -33.43 -1.00 9.01
CA PHE A 174 -33.29 -1.52 7.64
C PHE A 174 -34.60 -2.13 7.11
N GLU A 175 -35.45 -2.63 7.97
CA GLU A 175 -36.72 -3.25 7.58
C GLU A 175 -37.72 -2.19 7.15
N GLN A 176 -37.86 -1.14 7.95
CA GLN A 176 -38.75 -0.02 7.65
C GLN A 176 -38.07 1.02 6.70
N ARG A 177 -36.80 0.84 6.38
CA ARG A 177 -36.00 1.81 5.59
C ARG A 177 -36.08 3.23 6.13
N ARG A 178 -35.91 3.37 7.44
CA ARG A 178 -35.97 4.63 8.17
C ARG A 178 -34.77 4.82 9.08
N VAL A 179 -34.45 6.08 9.33
CA VAL A 179 -33.43 6.45 10.30
C VAL A 179 -33.98 7.50 11.24
N THR A 180 -33.86 7.23 12.53
CA THR A 180 -34.27 8.18 13.59
C THR A 180 -33.04 8.94 14.08
N CYS A 181 -33.11 10.27 14.10
CA CYS A 181 -32.04 11.11 14.61
C CYS A 181 -32.02 11.17 16.14
N PRO A 182 -30.93 11.63 16.79
CA PRO A 182 -30.87 11.77 18.25
C PRO A 182 -31.97 12.66 18.88
N GLN A 183 -32.63 13.50 18.08
CA GLN A 183 -33.75 14.34 18.50
C GLN A 183 -35.13 13.72 18.16
N GLY A 184 -35.17 12.42 17.88
CA GLY A 184 -36.42 11.67 17.64
C GLY A 184 -37.07 11.86 16.26
N GLN A 185 -36.49 12.68 15.37
CA GLN A 185 -37.04 12.88 14.03
C GLN A 185 -36.70 11.72 13.10
N THR A 186 -37.64 11.29 12.27
CA THR A 186 -37.51 10.19 11.34
C THR A 186 -37.14 10.74 9.93
N SER A 187 -36.24 10.07 9.25
CA SER A 187 -35.80 10.44 7.88
C SER A 187 -36.98 10.45 6.91
N ARG A 188 -36.96 11.42 5.96
CA ARG A 188 -37.98 11.54 4.92
C ARG A 188 -37.73 10.62 3.73
N ALA A 189 -36.47 10.35 3.40
CA ALA A 189 -36.12 9.61 2.21
C ALA A 189 -34.93 8.67 2.46
N TRP A 190 -34.99 7.54 1.75
CA TRP A 190 -33.98 6.49 1.74
C TRP A 190 -33.59 6.18 0.29
N TYR A 191 -32.31 6.26 -0.03
CA TYR A 191 -31.78 6.05 -1.36
C TYR A 191 -30.68 5.00 -1.36
N GLY A 192 -30.62 4.19 -2.40
CA GLY A 192 -29.59 3.17 -2.58
C GLY A 192 -30.01 1.78 -2.12
N PRO A 193 -29.04 0.84 -2.02
CA PRO A 193 -27.59 1.08 -2.07
C PRO A 193 -27.07 1.44 -3.47
N TYR A 194 -26.23 2.46 -3.55
CA TYR A 194 -25.56 2.86 -4.77
C TYR A 194 -24.10 2.38 -4.79
N PRO A 195 -23.59 1.96 -5.95
CA PRO A 195 -22.16 1.72 -6.09
C PRO A 195 -21.39 3.03 -5.87
N THR A 196 -20.22 2.93 -5.26
CA THR A 196 -19.30 4.06 -5.12
C THR A 196 -18.34 4.11 -6.31
N SER A 197 -17.64 5.24 -6.49
CA SER A 197 -16.66 5.42 -7.55
C SER A 197 -15.46 4.45 -7.44
N SER A 198 -15.22 3.89 -6.27
CA SER A 198 -14.16 2.91 -6.04
C SER A 198 -14.75 1.50 -5.89
N PRO A 199 -14.31 0.51 -6.69
CA PRO A 199 -14.72 -0.89 -6.54
C PRO A 199 -14.35 -1.50 -5.17
N GLN A 200 -13.46 -0.85 -4.43
CA GLN A 200 -12.99 -1.29 -3.12
C GLN A 200 -13.75 -0.62 -1.96
N ALA A 201 -14.64 0.30 -2.26
CA ALA A 201 -15.49 0.94 -1.27
C ALA A 201 -16.87 0.28 -1.26
N ALA A 202 -17.43 0.13 -0.06
CA ALA A 202 -18.75 -0.47 0.12
C ALA A 202 -19.83 0.38 -0.58
N PRO A 203 -20.90 -0.25 -1.10
CA PRO A 203 -22.06 0.47 -1.58
C PRO A 203 -22.62 1.38 -0.50
N LEU A 204 -23.23 2.49 -0.90
CA LEU A 204 -23.69 3.52 0.02
C LEU A 204 -25.21 3.66 -0.03
N ILE A 205 -25.83 3.54 1.13
CA ILE A 205 -27.20 3.95 1.37
C ILE A 205 -27.15 5.36 1.94
N VAL A 206 -27.98 6.27 1.40
CA VAL A 206 -28.05 7.65 1.85
C VAL A 206 -29.48 7.97 2.25
N VAL A 207 -29.65 8.42 3.49
CA VAL A 207 -30.94 8.92 3.98
C VAL A 207 -30.88 10.43 4.12
N LYS A 208 -32.04 11.07 3.91
CA LYS A 208 -32.18 12.52 4.03
C LYS A 208 -33.31 12.87 4.99
N PHE A 209 -33.06 13.86 5.83
CA PHE A 209 -34.09 14.50 6.66
C PHE A 209 -34.68 15.70 5.94
N ALA A 210 -35.89 16.11 6.29
CA ALA A 210 -36.51 17.29 5.72
C ALA A 210 -35.89 18.58 6.28
N LYS A 211 -35.87 19.63 5.47
CA LYS A 211 -35.41 20.94 5.91
C LYS A 211 -36.29 21.50 7.06
N SER A 212 -37.61 21.23 7.00
CA SER A 212 -38.56 21.59 8.05
C SER A 212 -38.29 20.91 9.41
N GLN A 213 -37.71 19.69 9.39
CA GLN A 213 -37.29 18.98 10.60
C GLN A 213 -35.94 19.52 11.15
N CYS A 214 -34.99 19.77 10.28
CA CYS A 214 -33.65 20.19 10.69
C CYS A 214 -33.52 21.71 10.92
N GLY A 215 -34.36 22.54 10.29
CA GLY A 215 -34.35 24.00 10.40
C GLY A 215 -34.52 24.47 11.85
N PRO A 216 -35.62 24.14 12.52
CA PRO A 216 -35.92 24.54 13.89
C PRO A 216 -35.20 23.70 14.97
N CYS A 217 -34.41 22.70 14.58
CA CYS A 217 -33.78 21.76 15.53
C CYS A 217 -32.74 22.49 16.42
N PRO A 218 -32.90 22.44 17.76
CA PRO A 218 -31.97 23.11 18.68
C PRO A 218 -30.56 22.50 18.65
N ALA A 219 -30.44 21.22 18.29
CA ALA A 219 -29.17 20.51 18.17
C ALA A 219 -28.57 20.54 16.76
N ARG A 220 -29.05 21.42 15.88
CA ARG A 220 -28.62 21.49 14.48
C ARG A 220 -27.10 21.68 14.33
N SER A 221 -26.49 22.52 15.12
CA SER A 221 -25.03 22.80 15.10
C SER A 221 -24.20 21.54 15.36
N LYS A 222 -24.71 20.60 16.17
CA LYS A 222 -24.10 19.31 16.44
C LYS A 222 -24.21 18.33 15.27
N CYS A 223 -25.21 18.52 14.37
CA CYS A 223 -25.47 17.65 13.23
C CYS A 223 -24.78 18.08 11.94
N THR A 224 -24.83 19.39 11.62
CA THR A 224 -24.37 19.90 10.33
C THR A 224 -23.82 21.32 10.44
N SER A 225 -22.76 21.59 9.68
CA SER A 225 -22.21 22.93 9.53
C SER A 225 -22.93 23.75 8.43
N SER A 226 -23.71 23.11 7.59
CA SER A 226 -24.45 23.79 6.52
C SER A 226 -25.63 24.58 7.07
N ARG A 227 -25.71 25.86 6.73
CA ARG A 227 -26.85 26.71 7.08
C ARG A 227 -28.08 26.41 6.24
N ALA A 228 -27.92 25.98 5.00
CA ALA A 228 -29.00 25.80 4.03
C ALA A 228 -29.49 24.36 3.89
N ALA A 229 -28.64 23.36 4.17
CA ALA A 229 -28.98 21.97 3.95
C ALA A 229 -29.50 21.26 5.23
N SER A 230 -30.39 20.30 5.03
CA SER A 230 -30.79 19.34 6.03
C SER A 230 -29.72 18.25 6.22
N ARG A 231 -29.82 17.49 7.30
CA ARG A 231 -28.90 16.37 7.56
C ARG A 231 -29.11 15.25 6.53
N SER A 232 -27.99 14.75 6.01
CA SER A 232 -27.93 13.47 5.30
C SER A 232 -27.00 12.52 6.08
N VAL A 233 -27.36 11.24 6.11
CA VAL A 233 -26.53 10.20 6.75
C VAL A 233 -26.27 9.09 5.73
N GLY A 234 -25.01 8.75 5.54
CA GLY A 234 -24.58 7.67 4.67
C GLY A 234 -24.05 6.47 5.44
N PHE A 235 -24.44 5.27 5.05
CA PHE A 235 -24.01 4.01 5.66
C PHE A 235 -24.04 2.87 4.64
N PRO A 236 -23.26 1.79 4.83
CA PRO A 236 -23.31 0.63 3.95
C PRO A 236 -24.57 -0.21 4.22
N PRO A 237 -24.89 -1.22 3.37
CA PRO A 237 -25.89 -2.23 3.64
C PRO A 237 -25.72 -2.90 5.02
N LYS A 238 -26.79 -3.51 5.54
CA LYS A 238 -26.86 -4.05 6.91
C LYS A 238 -25.68 -4.94 7.24
N ASP A 239 -25.44 -5.98 6.44
CA ASP A 239 -24.38 -6.96 6.70
C ASP A 239 -23.00 -6.31 6.81
N LEU A 240 -22.70 -5.35 5.91
CA LEU A 240 -21.43 -4.61 5.91
C LEU A 240 -21.36 -3.61 7.08
N LEU A 241 -22.49 -3.04 7.50
CA LEU A 241 -22.51 -2.16 8.67
C LEU A 241 -22.25 -2.94 9.96
N ASP A 242 -22.87 -4.11 10.08
CA ASP A 242 -22.68 -4.99 11.23
C ASP A 242 -21.26 -5.54 11.30
N LEU A 243 -20.70 -5.92 10.13
CA LEU A 243 -19.27 -6.26 10.01
C LEU A 243 -18.37 -5.10 10.46
N GLN A 244 -18.67 -3.87 10.02
CA GLN A 244 -17.88 -2.68 10.40
C GLN A 244 -17.96 -2.40 11.90
N ARG A 245 -19.12 -2.55 12.50
CA ARG A 245 -19.33 -2.33 13.95
C ARG A 245 -18.55 -3.36 14.76
N ARG A 246 -18.64 -4.64 14.38
CA ARG A 246 -17.88 -5.72 15.00
C ARG A 246 -16.38 -5.47 14.91
N ALA A 247 -15.85 -5.25 13.71
CA ALA A 247 -14.42 -4.99 13.50
C ALA A 247 -13.91 -3.78 14.31
N ARG A 248 -14.74 -2.74 14.48
CA ARG A 248 -14.36 -1.57 15.31
C ARG A 248 -14.39 -1.87 16.81
N ALA A 249 -15.35 -2.65 17.28
CA ALA A 249 -15.43 -3.05 18.67
C ALA A 249 -14.23 -3.92 19.08
N GLU A 250 -13.88 -4.87 18.23
CA GLU A 250 -12.76 -5.78 18.43
C GLU A 250 -11.40 -5.10 18.31
N HIS A 251 -11.26 -4.11 17.43
CA HIS A 251 -9.98 -3.44 17.13
C HIS A 251 -9.26 -2.90 18.38
N ASN A 252 -10.00 -2.46 19.38
CA ASN A 252 -9.46 -1.88 20.61
C ASN A 252 -9.24 -2.92 21.72
N SER A 253 -9.59 -4.20 21.51
CA SER A 253 -9.34 -5.25 22.49
C SER A 253 -7.83 -5.53 22.65
N ALA A 254 -7.42 -5.93 23.85
CA ALA A 254 -6.03 -6.29 24.12
C ALA A 254 -5.59 -7.49 23.28
N ASP A 255 -6.46 -8.50 23.17
CA ASP A 255 -6.21 -9.73 22.42
C ASP A 255 -5.97 -9.44 20.95
N ARG A 256 -6.84 -8.62 20.33
CA ARG A 256 -6.70 -8.25 18.92
C ARG A 256 -5.41 -7.48 18.63
N ARG A 257 -5.00 -6.62 19.55
CA ARG A 257 -3.72 -5.89 19.45
C ARG A 257 -2.52 -6.83 19.59
N SER A 258 -2.60 -7.80 20.49
CA SER A 258 -1.56 -8.83 20.66
C SER A 258 -1.40 -9.67 19.39
N ILE A 259 -2.50 -10.21 18.85
CA ILE A 259 -2.49 -10.96 17.59
C ILE A 259 -1.91 -10.10 16.46
N TYR A 260 -2.35 -8.85 16.32
CA TYR A 260 -1.86 -7.97 15.26
C TYR A 260 -0.36 -7.62 15.41
N ALA A 261 0.18 -7.62 16.61
CA ALA A 261 1.59 -7.37 16.85
C ALA A 261 2.50 -8.43 16.20
N LEU A 262 2.03 -9.67 16.03
CA LEU A 262 2.74 -10.75 15.36
C LEU A 262 3.05 -10.41 13.89
N ARG A 263 2.24 -9.55 13.27
CA ARG A 263 2.49 -9.07 11.90
C ARG A 263 3.86 -8.41 11.73
N SER A 264 4.47 -7.92 12.80
CA SER A 264 5.81 -7.31 12.73
C SER A 264 6.88 -8.29 12.22
N GLY A 265 6.66 -9.61 12.34
CA GLY A 265 7.55 -10.65 11.83
C GLY A 265 7.80 -10.54 10.33
N VAL A 266 6.77 -10.25 9.54
CA VAL A 266 6.92 -10.11 8.07
C VAL A 266 7.87 -8.97 7.67
N GLU A 267 8.12 -8.03 8.56
CA GLU A 267 9.08 -6.95 8.32
C GLU A 267 10.51 -7.47 8.32
N GLY A 268 10.79 -8.44 9.20
CA GLY A 268 12.05 -9.18 9.20
C GLY A 268 12.24 -9.92 7.88
N THR A 269 11.22 -10.63 7.43
CA THR A 269 11.22 -11.34 6.14
C THR A 269 11.42 -10.41 4.96
N VAL A 270 10.76 -9.26 4.94
CA VAL A 270 10.99 -8.23 3.89
C VAL A 270 12.43 -7.73 3.92
N ASN A 271 12.99 -7.51 5.11
CA ASN A 271 14.37 -7.07 5.26
C ASN A 271 15.38 -8.14 4.78
N GLU A 272 15.14 -9.39 5.12
CA GLU A 272 15.92 -10.55 4.65
C GLU A 272 15.90 -10.66 3.11
N LEU A 273 14.72 -10.64 2.51
CA LEU A 273 14.56 -10.66 1.04
C LEU A 273 15.25 -9.48 0.34
N VAL A 274 15.24 -8.31 0.96
CA VAL A 274 15.81 -7.09 0.39
C VAL A 274 17.33 -7.05 0.52
N HIS A 275 17.85 -7.34 1.69
CA HIS A 275 19.27 -7.17 2.01
C HIS A 275 20.07 -8.46 1.90
N GLY A 276 19.45 -9.60 2.25
CA GLY A 276 20.08 -10.93 2.10
C GLY A 276 20.07 -11.43 0.66
N HIS A 277 18.96 -11.22 -0.06
CA HIS A 277 18.74 -11.80 -1.38
C HIS A 277 18.58 -10.78 -2.51
N GLU A 278 18.93 -9.52 -2.28
CA GLU A 278 18.88 -8.42 -3.26
C GLU A 278 17.56 -8.29 -4.02
N MET A 279 16.43 -8.65 -3.42
CA MET A 279 15.13 -8.74 -4.11
C MET A 279 14.63 -7.38 -4.66
N ARG A 280 15.25 -6.25 -4.29
CA ARG A 280 15.01 -4.93 -4.92
C ARG A 280 15.60 -4.82 -6.33
N ARG A 281 16.42 -5.77 -6.75
CA ARG A 281 17.06 -5.79 -8.07
C ARG A 281 16.53 -6.97 -8.86
N CYS A 282 15.80 -6.71 -9.94
CA CYS A 282 15.36 -7.76 -10.85
C CYS A 282 16.29 -7.90 -12.04
N ARG A 283 16.66 -9.10 -12.34
CA ARG A 283 17.49 -9.42 -13.52
C ARG A 283 16.67 -9.52 -14.80
N TYR A 284 15.34 -9.64 -14.65
CA TYR A 284 14.44 -9.87 -15.76
C TYR A 284 13.55 -8.65 -16.03
N ARG A 285 12.94 -8.62 -17.20
CA ARG A 285 12.00 -7.59 -17.64
C ARG A 285 10.60 -8.17 -17.78
N GLY A 286 9.62 -7.37 -17.43
CA GLY A 286 8.21 -7.76 -17.45
C GLY A 286 7.75 -8.37 -16.12
N LEU A 287 6.49 -8.12 -15.80
CA LEU A 287 5.86 -8.52 -14.54
C LEU A 287 5.95 -10.04 -14.29
N ALA A 288 5.65 -10.85 -15.31
CA ALA A 288 5.64 -12.31 -15.17
C ALA A 288 7.01 -12.89 -14.80
N LYS A 289 8.08 -12.44 -15.47
CA LYS A 289 9.45 -12.91 -15.18
C LYS A 289 9.95 -12.40 -13.83
N THR A 290 9.58 -11.17 -13.47
CA THR A 290 9.85 -10.60 -12.15
C THR A 290 9.16 -11.42 -11.07
N HIS A 291 7.90 -11.80 -11.27
CA HIS A 291 7.17 -12.66 -10.35
C HIS A 291 7.87 -14.02 -10.15
N VAL A 292 8.27 -14.68 -11.24
CA VAL A 292 9.01 -15.95 -11.16
C VAL A 292 10.32 -15.80 -10.36
N GLN A 293 11.10 -14.75 -10.59
CA GLN A 293 12.30 -14.48 -9.78
C GLN A 293 11.96 -14.37 -8.29
N HIS A 294 10.91 -13.65 -7.94
CA HIS A 294 10.52 -13.46 -6.55
C HIS A 294 10.04 -14.76 -5.90
N VAL A 295 9.30 -15.60 -6.63
CA VAL A 295 8.89 -16.94 -6.15
C VAL A 295 10.10 -17.82 -5.90
N LEU A 296 11.05 -17.88 -6.83
CA LEU A 296 12.28 -18.67 -6.66
C LEU A 296 13.12 -18.18 -5.47
N THR A 297 13.20 -16.85 -5.27
CA THR A 297 13.87 -16.29 -4.10
C THR A 297 13.17 -16.71 -2.80
N ALA A 298 11.84 -16.65 -2.77
CA ALA A 298 11.08 -17.07 -1.58
C ALA A 298 11.27 -18.57 -1.27
N ILE A 299 11.34 -19.41 -2.31
CA ILE A 299 11.64 -20.85 -2.15
C ILE A 299 13.04 -21.04 -1.53
N ALA A 300 14.05 -20.31 -2.04
CA ALA A 300 15.41 -20.40 -1.50
C ALA A 300 15.45 -19.98 -0.01
N VAL A 301 14.80 -18.87 0.34
CA VAL A 301 14.69 -18.42 1.73
C VAL A 301 14.02 -19.45 2.62
N ASN A 302 12.93 -20.07 2.15
CA ASN A 302 12.28 -21.12 2.92
C ASN A 302 13.18 -22.35 3.12
N ILE A 303 13.95 -22.74 2.10
CA ILE A 303 14.93 -23.83 2.23
C ILE A 303 15.99 -23.47 3.26
N GLU A 304 16.55 -22.25 3.22
CA GLU A 304 17.54 -21.79 4.18
C GLU A 304 16.99 -21.82 5.62
N ARG A 305 15.80 -21.27 5.84
CA ARG A 305 15.13 -21.24 7.15
C ARG A 305 14.90 -22.65 7.70
N LEU A 306 14.31 -23.54 6.92
CA LEU A 306 14.02 -24.91 7.32
C LEU A 306 15.29 -25.75 7.54
N SER A 307 16.33 -25.52 6.74
CA SER A 307 17.63 -26.18 6.91
C SER A 307 18.33 -25.76 8.21
N THR A 308 18.24 -24.49 8.57
CA THR A 308 18.82 -23.96 9.81
C THR A 308 18.07 -24.51 11.03
N ASP A 309 16.75 -24.58 10.98
CA ASP A 309 15.91 -25.09 12.07
C ASP A 309 16.13 -26.60 12.32
N SER A 310 16.46 -27.34 11.28
CA SER A 310 16.75 -28.78 11.36
C SER A 310 18.12 -29.12 11.97
N SER A 311 19.00 -28.14 12.19
CA SER A 311 20.35 -28.37 12.72
C SER A 311 20.36 -28.42 14.24
N PRO A 312 20.68 -29.59 14.87
CA PRO A 312 20.80 -29.73 16.33
C PRO A 312 21.91 -28.84 16.95
N ALA A 313 22.91 -28.47 16.11
CA ALA A 313 24.07 -27.72 16.56
C ALA A 313 23.78 -26.22 16.86
N GLU A 314 22.75 -25.64 16.30
CA GLU A 314 22.43 -24.22 16.52
C GLU A 314 21.48 -23.98 17.70
N ARG A 315 20.71 -24.98 18.12
CA ARG A 315 19.85 -24.89 19.32
C ARG A 315 20.61 -24.65 20.61
N GLY A 316 21.95 -24.86 20.63
CA GLY A 316 22.84 -24.62 21.75
C GLY A 316 23.71 -23.37 21.62
N ARG A 317 23.50 -22.52 20.58
CA ARG A 317 24.29 -21.31 20.43
C ARG A 317 23.93 -20.33 21.56
N PRO A 318 24.89 -19.94 22.39
CA PRO A 318 24.61 -18.98 23.46
C PRO A 318 24.03 -17.69 22.85
N PRO A 319 23.09 -17.05 23.54
CA PRO A 319 22.51 -15.80 23.03
C PRO A 319 23.64 -14.83 22.69
N ARG A 320 23.55 -14.19 21.52
CA ARG A 320 24.55 -13.19 21.10
C ARG A 320 24.75 -12.19 22.23
N GLN A 321 26.00 -11.97 22.62
CA GLN A 321 26.31 -10.94 23.59
C GLN A 321 25.72 -9.61 23.10
N PRO A 322 25.00 -8.88 23.96
CA PRO A 322 24.42 -7.61 23.57
C PRO A 322 25.52 -6.66 23.09
N THR A 323 25.26 -5.93 22.02
CA THR A 323 26.19 -4.91 21.55
C THR A 323 26.44 -3.87 22.62
N ALA A 324 27.57 -3.15 22.56
CA ALA A 324 27.88 -2.07 23.52
C ALA A 324 26.72 -1.04 23.60
N PHE A 325 26.05 -0.79 22.50
CA PHE A 325 24.85 0.08 22.45
C PHE A 325 23.66 -0.54 23.19
N GLN A 326 23.39 -1.82 22.99
CA GLN A 326 22.32 -2.53 23.69
C GLN A 326 22.59 -2.61 25.20
N THR A 327 23.85 -2.85 25.58
CA THR A 327 24.27 -2.85 26.99
C THR A 327 24.05 -1.47 27.61
N HIS A 328 24.41 -0.42 26.89
CA HIS A 328 24.17 0.95 27.34
C HIS A 328 22.67 1.25 27.52
N LEU A 329 21.82 0.84 26.57
CA LEU A 329 20.35 1.00 26.68
C LEU A 329 19.80 0.23 27.89
N ASN A 330 20.25 -1.00 28.11
CA ASN A 330 19.80 -1.83 29.21
C ASN A 330 20.21 -1.24 30.59
N GLN A 331 21.36 -0.56 30.66
CA GLN A 331 21.83 0.14 31.85
C GLN A 331 21.06 1.43 32.16
N GLN A 332 20.56 2.11 31.12
CA GLN A 332 19.79 3.36 31.26
C GLN A 332 18.35 3.13 31.73
N GLY A 333 17.84 1.90 31.62
CA GLY A 333 16.45 1.57 31.93
C GLY A 333 15.45 2.21 30.93
N PRO A 334 14.21 1.72 30.88
CA PRO A 334 13.19 2.35 30.05
C PRO A 334 12.85 3.76 30.56
N PRO A 335 12.71 4.75 29.69
CA PRO A 335 12.36 6.11 30.09
C PRO A 335 11.01 6.12 30.82
N THR A 336 11.00 6.64 32.05
CA THR A 336 9.85 6.61 32.95
C THR A 336 8.72 7.59 32.60
N SER A 337 8.86 8.41 31.55
CA SER A 337 7.82 9.32 31.13
C SER A 337 7.64 9.36 29.61
N LEU A 338 6.40 9.52 29.14
CA LEU A 338 6.06 9.71 27.71
C LEU A 338 6.78 10.90 27.06
N LEU A 339 7.15 11.92 27.82
CA LEU A 339 7.93 13.07 27.35
C LEU A 339 9.40 12.72 27.13
N ALA A 340 9.97 11.88 27.98
CA ALA A 340 11.35 11.37 27.83
C ALA A 340 11.43 10.42 26.61
N LEU A 341 10.41 9.58 26.39
CA LEU A 341 10.29 8.74 25.17
C LEU A 341 10.23 9.58 23.89
N ARG A 342 9.46 10.68 23.87
CA ARG A 342 9.39 11.60 22.73
C ARG A 342 10.71 12.33 22.47
N ARG A 343 11.48 12.65 23.52
CA ARG A 343 12.80 13.28 23.39
C ARG A 343 13.84 12.29 22.89
N TRP A 344 13.73 11.02 23.28
CA TRP A 344 14.60 9.94 22.87
C TRP A 344 14.37 9.50 21.41
N MET A 345 13.13 9.59 20.94
CA MET A 345 12.73 9.30 19.56
C MET A 345 12.86 10.48 18.58
N ARG A 346 13.29 11.66 19.03
CA ARG A 346 13.57 12.77 18.11
C ARG A 346 14.86 12.46 17.34
N PRO A 347 14.83 12.45 16.00
CA PRO A 347 16.05 12.49 15.21
C PRO A 347 16.81 13.76 15.57
N ALA A 348 18.13 13.65 15.73
CA ALA A 348 18.99 14.80 15.92
C ALA A 348 18.75 15.81 14.78
N THR A 349 18.42 17.05 15.12
CA THR A 349 18.29 18.14 14.16
C THR A 349 19.61 18.26 13.41
N PRO A 350 19.61 18.29 12.06
CA PRO A 350 20.83 18.53 11.33
C PRO A 350 21.35 19.93 11.64
N ARG A 351 22.57 20.04 12.11
CA ARG A 351 23.32 21.30 12.11
C ARG A 351 23.49 21.75 10.66
N SER A 352 23.35 23.04 10.44
CA SER A 352 23.55 23.72 9.16
C SER A 352 24.88 23.31 8.51
N PRO A 353 24.93 23.16 7.19
CA PRO A 353 26.11 22.70 6.48
C PRO A 353 27.12 23.85 6.33
N THR A 354 28.30 23.69 6.89
CA THR A 354 29.51 24.28 6.35
C THR A 354 30.45 23.16 6.03
N GLU A 355 30.84 23.12 4.77
CA GLU A 355 31.98 22.46 4.14
C GLU A 355 32.02 20.93 3.94
N SER A 356 32.05 20.67 2.68
CA SER A 356 32.60 19.57 1.86
C SER A 356 33.36 18.46 2.54
N SER A 357 32.84 17.23 2.44
CA SER A 357 33.64 16.05 2.05
C SER A 357 32.71 14.91 1.61
N SER A 358 33.10 14.28 0.52
CA SER A 358 32.50 13.14 -0.12
C SER A 358 32.40 11.94 0.82
N GLY A 359 31.23 11.73 1.40
CA GLY A 359 30.90 10.56 2.21
C GLY A 359 29.49 10.10 1.83
N VAL A 360 29.37 8.89 1.34
CA VAL A 360 28.10 8.24 1.03
C VAL A 360 27.30 8.09 2.34
N GLY A 361 26.52 9.10 2.66
CA GLY A 361 25.60 9.09 3.79
C GLY A 361 24.46 8.11 3.53
N VAL A 362 24.47 7.00 4.25
CA VAL A 362 23.31 6.13 4.39
C VAL A 362 22.26 6.93 5.19
N ALA A 363 21.36 7.57 4.50
CA ALA A 363 20.20 8.19 5.14
C ALA A 363 19.41 7.09 5.86
N ALA A 364 19.37 7.16 7.18
CA ALA A 364 18.47 6.37 8.01
C ALA A 364 17.04 6.71 7.64
N SER A 365 16.47 5.90 6.76
CA SER A 365 15.07 5.98 6.38
C SER A 365 14.26 5.47 7.55
N THR A 366 13.51 6.34 8.21
CA THR A 366 12.46 5.97 9.15
C THR A 366 11.41 5.17 8.36
N TRP A 367 11.51 3.87 8.43
CA TRP A 367 10.60 2.94 7.76
C TRP A 367 9.29 2.92 8.56
N HIS A 368 8.31 3.69 8.16
CA HIS A 368 6.94 3.36 8.46
C HIS A 368 6.58 2.15 7.63
N LEU A 369 6.84 0.99 8.18
CA LEU A 369 6.50 -0.29 7.58
C LEU A 369 5.03 -0.55 7.74
N VAL A 370 4.38 -0.24 6.72
CA VAL A 370 3.02 -0.58 6.50
C VAL A 370 3.02 -1.24 5.14
N ARG A 371 2.99 -2.55 5.10
CA ARG A 371 2.81 -3.40 3.91
C ARG A 371 4.02 -4.30 3.65
N GLY A 372 3.79 -5.58 3.60
CA GLY A 372 4.68 -6.55 3.00
C GLY A 372 4.84 -6.35 1.50
N SER A 373 5.12 -5.10 1.07
CA SER A 373 5.32 -4.74 -0.33
C SER A 373 6.78 -4.43 -0.54
N LEU A 374 7.46 -5.31 -1.26
CA LEU A 374 8.82 -5.09 -1.73
C LEU A 374 8.79 -4.16 -2.94
N MET A 375 9.53 -3.06 -2.86
CA MET A 375 9.72 -2.14 -3.97
C MET A 375 10.91 -2.59 -4.81
N TYR A 376 10.68 -2.72 -6.11
CA TYR A 376 11.64 -3.20 -7.06
C TYR A 376 12.29 -2.08 -7.89
N ARG A 377 13.62 -2.11 -8.05
CA ARG A 377 14.39 -1.32 -9.04
C ARG A 377 14.95 -2.23 -10.11
N PRO A 378 14.75 -1.97 -11.42
CA PRO A 378 15.55 -2.65 -12.45
C PRO A 378 17.02 -2.28 -12.26
N THR A 379 17.91 -3.27 -12.31
CA THR A 379 19.35 -3.03 -12.35
C THR A 379 19.68 -2.16 -13.55
N ARG A 380 20.46 -1.11 -13.34
CA ARG A 380 21.20 -0.49 -14.43
C ARG A 380 22.11 -1.58 -15.02
N CYS A 381 21.83 -2.02 -16.23
CA CYS A 381 22.87 -2.66 -17.04
C CYS A 381 23.90 -1.59 -17.37
N GLY A 382 24.84 -1.36 -16.45
CA GLY A 382 26.02 -0.55 -16.72
C GLY A 382 26.85 -1.24 -17.77
N GLY A 383 27.16 -0.55 -18.83
CA GLY A 383 28.17 -0.97 -19.81
C GLY A 383 27.67 -1.56 -21.13
N LEU A 384 26.51 -2.18 -21.20
CA LEU A 384 25.97 -2.69 -22.47
C LEU A 384 25.22 -1.62 -23.27
N TRP A 385 24.76 -0.58 -22.60
CA TRP A 385 23.98 0.49 -23.22
C TRP A 385 24.83 1.38 -24.13
N GLU A 386 26.00 1.77 -23.67
CA GLU A 386 26.93 2.57 -24.48
C GLU A 386 27.52 1.80 -25.67
N ARG A 387 27.82 0.51 -25.52
CA ARG A 387 28.30 -0.34 -26.60
C ARG A 387 27.25 -0.59 -27.69
N SER A 388 25.99 -0.79 -27.30
CA SER A 388 24.90 -0.99 -28.27
C SER A 388 24.54 0.27 -29.04
N ILE A 389 24.63 1.46 -28.42
CA ILE A 389 24.41 2.73 -29.12
C ILE A 389 25.57 3.02 -30.10
N ARG A 390 26.82 2.77 -29.71
CA ARG A 390 27.98 2.95 -30.61
C ARG A 390 27.98 1.94 -31.78
N ALA A 391 27.58 0.70 -31.56
CA ALA A 391 27.43 -0.30 -32.62
C ALA A 391 26.27 0.01 -33.59
N TRP A 392 25.32 0.83 -33.16
CA TRP A 392 24.14 1.21 -33.96
C TRP A 392 24.27 2.56 -34.67
N LEU A 393 25.22 3.42 -34.24
CA LEU A 393 25.39 4.75 -34.78
C LEU A 393 26.51 4.80 -35.88
N GLY A 394 27.26 3.71 -36.07
CA GLY A 394 28.34 3.62 -37.10
C GLY A 394 29.37 4.72 -36.91
N PRO A 395 30.56 4.61 -37.52
CA PRO A 395 31.55 5.68 -37.47
C PRO A 395 31.03 6.98 -38.08
#